data_150bc028e25c18c7ad053cadf32ea2bf
#
_entry.id   150bc028e25c18c7ad053cadf32ea2bf
#
_cell.length_a   1.000
_cell.length_b   1.000
_cell.length_c   1.000
_cell.angle_alpha   90.00
_cell.angle_beta   90.00
_cell.angle_gamma   90.00
#
_symmetry.space_group_name_H-M   'P 1'
#
loop_
_entity.id
_entity.type
_entity.pdbx_description
1 polymer ?
#
loop_
_entity_poly.entity_id
_entity_poly.type
_entity_poly.pdbx_seq_one_letter_code
_entity_poly.pdbx_strand_id
1 'polypeptide(L)'
;MLVGLESAYKEKDKTGNESYIGEMQANFLEQEPIVDFDFYYNAVKQIIPTITVEEVSARAKEWNTDKNRTVVVSGPSENAKHLTREEVTAIMDKVAKKEIEPYRDEVTDATLISEELPGSKIVSTKKLPLFDAEEWTLANGAKVVFRKADYEKDAVSLTSYSKGGTSLYDIDMLPSANNAAAFVGAYGLGDFDATTLRKILIGKMASCGVSINGLSESVSGSSTPQDFETMLQLLYLRFEKPRFDKEAHEAMMSRTRASIAN
;
A
#
# COMPACT_ATOMS: atom_id res chain seq x y z
N MET A 1 -0.70 5.00 11.72
CA MET A 1 -0.88 6.41 12.13
C MET A 1 0.38 7.02 12.72
N LEU A 2 0.94 6.52 13.85
CA LEU A 2 2.13 7.12 14.50
C LEU A 2 3.34 7.24 13.58
N VAL A 3 3.68 6.18 12.83
CA VAL A 3 4.83 6.20 11.91
C VAL A 3 4.71 7.30 10.85
N GLY A 4 3.52 7.45 10.24
CA GLY A 4 3.28 8.52 9.27
C GLY A 4 3.35 9.92 9.90
N LEU A 5 2.84 10.07 11.13
CA LEU A 5 2.92 11.34 11.87
C LEU A 5 4.37 11.66 12.24
N GLU A 6 5.17 10.67 12.60
CA GLU A 6 6.60 10.85 12.92
C GLU A 6 7.40 11.29 11.68
N SER A 7 7.13 10.69 10.51
CA SER A 7 7.74 11.13 9.26
C SER A 7 7.32 12.57 8.91
N ALA A 8 6.02 12.89 9.00
CA ALA A 8 5.54 14.25 8.79
C ALA A 8 6.18 15.27 9.75
N TYR A 9 6.41 14.86 11.01
CA TYR A 9 7.08 15.71 11.98
C TYR A 9 8.54 15.99 11.62
N LYS A 10 9.27 15.00 11.10
CA LYS A 10 10.65 15.20 10.60
C LYS A 10 10.70 16.15 9.41
N GLU A 11 9.66 16.16 8.58
CA GLU A 11 9.53 16.99 7.37
C GLU A 11 8.81 18.34 7.61
N LYS A 12 8.44 18.69 8.85
CA LYS A 12 7.59 19.85 9.15
C LYS A 12 8.11 21.18 8.57
N ASP A 13 9.45 21.35 8.51
CA ASP A 13 10.06 22.56 7.95
C ASP A 13 9.95 22.62 6.41
N LYS A 14 9.51 21.54 5.77
CA LYS A 14 9.34 21.42 4.31
C LYS A 14 7.88 21.33 3.89
N THR A 15 6.96 21.57 4.84
CA THR A 15 5.53 21.58 4.59
C THR A 15 5.16 22.63 3.53
N GLY A 16 4.46 22.19 2.47
CA GLY A 16 4.02 23.07 1.39
C GLY A 16 2.89 24.01 1.80
N ASN A 17 2.76 25.11 1.08
CA ASN A 17 1.73 26.13 1.36
C ASN A 17 0.31 25.58 1.27
N GLU A 18 0.05 24.59 0.42
CA GLU A 18 -1.25 23.94 0.27
C GLU A 18 -1.78 23.36 1.59
N SER A 19 -0.89 22.82 2.43
CA SER A 19 -1.29 22.27 3.74
C SER A 19 -1.80 23.39 4.65
N TYR A 20 -1.11 24.51 4.73
CA TYR A 20 -1.54 25.65 5.53
C TYR A 20 -2.82 26.29 5.00
N ILE A 21 -2.99 26.36 3.68
CA ILE A 21 -4.22 26.83 3.05
C ILE A 21 -5.39 25.90 3.42
N GLY A 22 -5.15 24.58 3.40
CA GLY A 22 -6.14 23.59 3.81
C GLY A 22 -6.59 23.75 5.27
N GLU A 23 -5.65 23.97 6.18
CA GLU A 23 -5.94 24.24 7.60
C GLU A 23 -6.76 25.53 7.80
N MET A 24 -6.39 26.61 7.10
CA MET A 24 -7.12 27.86 7.14
C MET A 24 -8.54 27.72 6.57
N GLN A 25 -8.69 26.93 5.50
CA GLN A 25 -9.99 26.65 4.92
C GLN A 25 -10.89 25.83 5.86
N ALA A 26 -10.35 24.77 6.48
CA ALA A 26 -11.07 23.97 7.46
C ALA A 26 -11.45 24.79 8.70
N ASN A 27 -10.55 25.66 9.16
CA ASN A 27 -10.85 26.59 10.25
C ASN A 27 -12.02 27.53 9.90
N PHE A 28 -12.02 28.11 8.69
CA PHE A 28 -13.05 29.05 8.27
C PHE A 28 -14.41 28.37 8.03
N LEU A 29 -14.43 27.21 7.35
CA LEU A 29 -15.66 26.54 6.94
C LEU A 29 -16.25 25.65 8.04
N GLU A 30 -15.40 24.97 8.80
CA GLU A 30 -15.80 23.91 9.74
C GLU A 30 -15.49 24.26 11.20
N GLN A 31 -14.89 25.43 11.41
CA GLN A 31 -14.44 25.92 12.73
C GLN A 31 -13.44 24.98 13.41
N GLU A 32 -12.68 24.25 12.62
CA GLU A 32 -11.59 23.43 13.16
C GLU A 32 -10.46 24.30 13.73
N PRO A 33 -9.94 24.00 14.92
CA PRO A 33 -8.87 24.78 15.52
C PRO A 33 -7.56 24.60 14.73
N ILE A 34 -6.88 25.68 14.41
CA ILE A 34 -5.50 25.64 13.92
C ILE A 34 -4.60 25.39 15.14
N VAL A 35 -3.90 24.28 15.14
CA VAL A 35 -3.09 23.83 16.27
C VAL A 35 -1.64 23.78 15.86
N ASP A 36 -0.75 24.25 16.76
CA ASP A 36 0.69 24.11 16.58
C ASP A 36 1.09 22.64 16.36
N PHE A 37 1.91 22.37 15.35
CA PHE A 37 2.21 20.99 14.96
C PHE A 37 3.05 20.24 16.00
N ASP A 38 3.92 20.93 16.76
CA ASP A 38 4.68 20.31 17.84
C ASP A 38 3.73 19.88 18.97
N PHE A 39 2.74 20.71 19.29
CA PHE A 39 1.70 20.35 20.26
C PHE A 39 0.88 19.16 19.78
N TYR A 40 0.39 19.19 18.54
CA TYR A 40 -0.40 18.11 17.95
C TYR A 40 0.36 16.78 17.95
N TYR A 41 1.61 16.79 17.46
CA TYR A 41 2.48 15.62 17.44
C TYR A 41 2.64 14.99 18.82
N ASN A 42 2.98 15.81 19.82
CA ASN A 42 3.20 15.33 21.18
C ASN A 42 1.92 14.82 21.84
N ALA A 43 0.78 15.48 21.60
CA ALA A 43 -0.52 15.05 22.12
C ALA A 43 -0.93 13.70 21.53
N VAL A 44 -0.84 13.54 20.20
CA VAL A 44 -1.17 12.29 19.52
C VAL A 44 -0.26 11.16 19.96
N LYS A 45 1.04 11.41 20.11
CA LYS A 45 2.01 10.41 20.57
C LYS A 45 1.73 9.92 21.99
N GLN A 46 1.17 10.78 22.85
CA GLN A 46 0.75 10.39 24.21
C GLN A 46 -0.60 9.68 24.22
N ILE A 47 -1.56 10.10 23.41
CA ILE A 47 -2.93 9.60 23.46
C ILE A 47 -3.06 8.24 22.74
N ILE A 48 -2.47 8.07 21.55
CA ILE A 48 -2.68 6.86 20.74
C ILE A 48 -2.34 5.56 21.50
N PRO A 49 -1.24 5.46 22.26
CA PRO A 49 -0.94 4.24 23.01
C PRO A 49 -1.93 3.92 24.13
N THR A 50 -2.76 4.89 24.54
CA THR A 50 -3.75 4.69 25.60
C THR A 50 -5.09 4.17 25.09
N ILE A 51 -5.33 4.23 23.77
CA ILE A 51 -6.57 3.77 23.14
C ILE A 51 -6.60 2.23 23.15
N THR A 52 -7.65 1.67 23.74
CA THR A 52 -7.80 0.22 23.84
C THR A 52 -8.73 -0.34 22.76
N VAL A 53 -8.63 -1.65 22.52
CA VAL A 53 -9.53 -2.37 21.59
C VAL A 53 -10.98 -2.30 22.07
N GLU A 54 -11.17 -2.33 23.39
CA GLU A 54 -12.49 -2.23 24.04
C GLU A 54 -13.15 -0.89 23.78
N GLU A 55 -12.39 0.21 23.87
CA GLU A 55 -12.90 1.56 23.55
C GLU A 55 -13.31 1.69 22.09
N VAL A 56 -12.45 1.21 21.16
CA VAL A 56 -12.79 1.23 19.72
C VAL A 56 -14.02 0.37 19.43
N SER A 57 -14.12 -0.81 20.05
CA SER A 57 -15.26 -1.71 19.89
C SER A 57 -16.56 -1.13 20.47
N ALA A 58 -16.46 -0.40 21.57
CA ALA A 58 -17.60 0.31 22.17
C ALA A 58 -18.14 1.41 21.24
N ARG A 59 -17.22 2.20 20.63
CA ARG A 59 -17.61 3.21 19.62
C ARG A 59 -18.30 2.60 18.41
N ALA A 60 -17.81 1.49 17.89
CA ALA A 60 -18.43 0.78 16.77
C ALA A 60 -19.87 0.33 17.11
N LYS A 61 -20.13 -0.08 18.36
CA LYS A 61 -21.50 -0.41 18.83
C LYS A 61 -22.40 0.82 18.92
N GLU A 62 -21.89 1.96 19.38
CA GLU A 62 -22.64 3.22 19.44
C GLU A 62 -23.08 3.70 18.06
N TRP A 63 -22.24 3.52 17.03
CA TRP A 63 -22.56 3.94 15.66
C TRP A 63 -23.52 3.00 14.94
N ASN A 64 -23.51 1.71 15.30
CA ASN A 64 -24.37 0.70 14.68
C ASN A 64 -25.68 0.54 15.45
N THR A 65 -26.59 1.48 15.28
CA THR A 65 -27.91 1.49 15.92
C THR A 65 -29.03 1.20 14.92
N ASP A 66 -30.22 0.87 15.42
CA ASP A 66 -31.41 0.69 14.58
C ASP A 66 -32.07 2.04 14.19
N LYS A 67 -31.61 3.16 14.77
CA LYS A 67 -32.07 4.50 14.46
C LYS A 67 -31.27 5.09 13.29
N ASN A 68 -31.96 5.83 12.42
CA ASN A 68 -31.32 6.49 11.26
C ASN A 68 -30.58 5.57 10.32
N ARG A 69 -31.02 4.31 10.21
CA ARG A 69 -30.44 3.32 9.31
C ARG A 69 -31.15 3.37 7.96
N THR A 70 -30.38 3.58 6.90
CA THR A 70 -30.83 3.45 5.52
C THR A 70 -30.15 2.22 4.90
N VAL A 71 -30.96 1.32 4.34
CA VAL A 71 -30.45 0.15 3.61
C VAL A 71 -30.71 0.36 2.13
N VAL A 72 -29.65 0.31 1.33
CA VAL A 72 -29.71 0.39 -0.13
C VAL A 72 -29.28 -0.96 -0.69
N VAL A 73 -30.15 -1.57 -1.49
CA VAL A 73 -29.82 -2.80 -2.24
C VAL A 73 -29.71 -2.42 -3.71
N SER A 74 -28.54 -2.63 -4.28
CA SER A 74 -28.25 -2.36 -5.69
C SER A 74 -27.72 -3.61 -6.39
N GLY A 75 -27.98 -3.72 -7.66
CA GLY A 75 -27.52 -4.84 -8.51
C GLY A 75 -27.90 -4.60 -9.96
N PRO A 76 -27.54 -5.52 -10.87
CA PRO A 76 -27.94 -5.44 -12.28
C PRO A 76 -29.45 -5.35 -12.44
N SER A 77 -29.94 -4.52 -13.37
CA SER A 77 -31.36 -4.34 -13.61
C SER A 77 -32.02 -5.55 -14.31
N GLU A 78 -31.21 -6.32 -15.05
CA GLU A 78 -31.68 -7.46 -15.82
C GLU A 78 -31.35 -8.77 -15.10
N ASN A 79 -32.37 -9.64 -14.95
CA ASN A 79 -32.26 -10.99 -14.39
C ASN A 79 -31.74 -11.10 -12.94
N ALA A 80 -31.66 -10.01 -12.19
CA ALA A 80 -31.30 -10.05 -10.78
C ALA A 80 -32.57 -9.93 -9.91
N LYS A 81 -32.78 -10.92 -9.05
CA LYS A 81 -33.76 -10.83 -7.98
C LYS A 81 -33.18 -9.95 -6.88
N HIS A 82 -33.62 -8.70 -6.80
CA HIS A 82 -33.28 -7.83 -5.68
C HIS A 82 -33.98 -8.29 -4.39
N LEU A 83 -33.26 -8.21 -3.28
CA LEU A 83 -33.83 -8.51 -1.97
C LEU A 83 -34.97 -7.53 -1.65
N THR A 84 -36.09 -8.05 -1.19
CA THR A 84 -37.19 -7.24 -0.68
C THR A 84 -36.85 -6.68 0.71
N ARG A 85 -37.62 -5.70 1.17
CA ARG A 85 -37.49 -5.14 2.52
C ARG A 85 -37.62 -6.22 3.59
N GLU A 86 -38.59 -7.14 3.41
CA GLU A 86 -38.86 -8.23 4.35
C GLU A 86 -37.71 -9.22 4.40
N GLU A 87 -37.15 -9.58 3.25
CA GLU A 87 -35.95 -10.45 3.16
C GLU A 87 -34.75 -9.81 3.83
N VAL A 88 -34.48 -8.52 3.59
CA VAL A 88 -33.40 -7.77 4.25
C VAL A 88 -33.60 -7.73 5.77
N THR A 89 -34.81 -7.43 6.23
CA THR A 89 -35.11 -7.39 7.66
C THR A 89 -34.91 -8.77 8.31
N ALA A 90 -35.38 -9.83 7.67
CA ALA A 90 -35.19 -11.19 8.18
C ALA A 90 -33.71 -11.60 8.24
N ILE A 91 -32.88 -11.18 7.27
CA ILE A 91 -31.43 -11.40 7.30
C ILE A 91 -30.81 -10.64 8.48
N MET A 92 -31.17 -9.38 8.68
CA MET A 92 -30.65 -8.56 9.78
C MET A 92 -31.01 -9.16 11.14
N ASP A 93 -32.26 -9.60 11.33
CA ASP A 93 -32.71 -10.25 12.57
C ASP A 93 -31.99 -11.59 12.82
N LYS A 94 -31.72 -12.33 11.76
CA LYS A 94 -30.95 -13.58 11.84
C LYS A 94 -29.50 -13.32 12.25
N VAL A 95 -28.86 -12.32 11.66
CA VAL A 95 -27.47 -11.95 11.98
C VAL A 95 -27.36 -11.41 13.41
N ALA A 96 -28.33 -10.60 13.85
CA ALA A 96 -28.35 -10.06 15.21
C ALA A 96 -28.43 -11.14 16.31
N LYS A 97 -29.00 -12.32 15.97
CA LYS A 97 -29.13 -13.46 16.89
C LYS A 97 -28.01 -14.49 16.73
N LYS A 98 -27.13 -14.31 15.74
CA LYS A 98 -26.05 -15.27 15.47
C LYS A 98 -24.91 -15.06 16.45
N GLU A 99 -24.49 -16.12 17.13
CA GLU A 99 -23.20 -16.13 17.81
C GLU A 99 -22.10 -16.05 16.77
N ILE A 100 -21.29 -15.00 16.84
CA ILE A 100 -20.16 -14.77 15.95
C ILE A 100 -18.90 -14.90 16.80
N GLU A 101 -18.01 -15.80 16.42
CA GLU A 101 -16.71 -15.90 17.06
C GLU A 101 -15.91 -14.60 16.81
N PRO A 102 -15.18 -14.13 17.81
CA PRO A 102 -14.30 -12.97 17.63
C PRO A 102 -13.27 -13.24 16.53
N TYR A 103 -13.03 -12.24 15.72
CA TYR A 103 -11.95 -12.31 14.74
C TYR A 103 -10.61 -12.52 15.46
N ARG A 104 -9.88 -13.54 15.02
CA ARG A 104 -8.51 -13.80 15.49
C ARG A 104 -7.56 -13.46 14.36
N ASP A 105 -6.62 -12.58 14.63
CA ASP A 105 -5.56 -12.28 13.69
C ASP A 105 -4.51 -13.40 13.76
N GLU A 106 -4.33 -14.12 12.66
CA GLU A 106 -3.35 -15.21 12.57
C GLU A 106 -1.96 -14.69 12.17
N VAL A 107 -1.85 -13.41 11.84
CA VAL A 107 -0.58 -12.81 11.42
C VAL A 107 0.24 -12.47 12.66
N THR A 108 1.21 -13.31 12.91
CA THR A 108 2.29 -13.08 13.87
C THR A 108 3.51 -12.48 13.17
N ASP A 109 4.55 -12.15 13.93
CA ASP A 109 5.82 -11.51 13.58
C ASP A 109 6.62 -12.19 12.44
N ALA A 110 5.95 -12.48 11.32
CA ALA A 110 6.57 -13.09 10.15
C ALA A 110 7.51 -12.08 9.47
N THR A 111 8.74 -12.50 9.25
CA THR A 111 9.73 -11.74 8.47
C THR A 111 9.52 -11.98 6.98
N LEU A 112 9.70 -10.94 6.16
CA LEU A 112 9.58 -11.06 4.70
C LEU A 112 10.57 -12.07 4.13
N ILE A 113 11.79 -12.08 4.65
CA ILE A 113 12.87 -12.99 4.29
C ILE A 113 13.47 -13.54 5.58
N SER A 114 13.48 -14.84 5.73
CA SER A 114 14.02 -15.53 6.92
C SER A 114 15.48 -15.94 6.78
N GLU A 115 16.00 -15.96 5.55
CA GLU A 115 17.38 -16.34 5.24
C GLU A 115 18.27 -15.11 5.07
N GLU A 116 19.53 -15.20 5.48
CA GLU A 116 20.52 -14.17 5.22
C GLU A 116 20.91 -14.21 3.73
N LEU A 117 20.69 -13.10 3.04
CA LEU A 117 21.04 -12.99 1.63
C LEU A 117 22.50 -12.53 1.47
N PRO A 118 23.32 -13.24 0.67
CA PRO A 118 24.67 -12.78 0.39
C PRO A 118 24.62 -11.51 -0.46
N GLY A 119 25.10 -10.41 0.11
CA GLY A 119 25.20 -9.13 -0.60
C GLY A 119 26.18 -9.21 -1.79
N SER A 120 25.95 -8.38 -2.81
CA SER A 120 26.89 -8.23 -3.92
C SER A 120 27.87 -7.09 -3.63
N LYS A 121 29.19 -7.36 -3.78
CA LYS A 121 30.23 -6.36 -3.52
C LYS A 121 30.25 -5.29 -4.62
N ILE A 122 30.55 -4.05 -4.24
CA ILE A 122 30.87 -2.99 -5.20
C ILE A 122 32.28 -3.25 -5.75
N VAL A 123 32.38 -3.48 -7.06
CA VAL A 123 33.66 -3.74 -7.74
C VAL A 123 34.23 -2.52 -8.47
N SER A 124 33.38 -1.51 -8.72
CA SER A 124 33.80 -0.24 -9.33
C SER A 124 32.90 0.89 -8.88
N THR A 125 33.48 2.07 -8.68
CA THR A 125 32.78 3.32 -8.39
C THR A 125 33.22 4.40 -9.37
N LYS A 126 32.25 5.08 -9.99
CA LYS A 126 32.49 6.19 -10.91
C LYS A 126 31.70 7.42 -10.44
N LYS A 127 32.39 8.54 -10.26
CA LYS A 127 31.73 9.82 -9.96
C LYS A 127 31.02 10.38 -11.20
N LEU A 128 29.83 10.93 -10.98
CA LEU A 128 29.03 11.62 -11.98
C LEU A 128 28.83 13.09 -11.56
N PRO A 129 29.84 13.96 -11.73
CA PRO A 129 29.85 15.33 -11.15
C PRO A 129 28.70 16.19 -11.64
N LEU A 130 28.22 16.01 -12.88
CA LEU A 130 27.11 16.77 -13.45
C LEU A 130 25.79 16.56 -12.67
N PHE A 131 25.64 15.40 -12.05
CA PHE A 131 24.43 15.00 -11.34
C PHE A 131 24.62 14.96 -9.81
N ASP A 132 25.81 15.28 -9.34
CA ASP A 132 26.21 15.08 -7.93
C ASP A 132 25.88 13.66 -7.45
N ALA A 133 26.31 12.67 -8.23
CA ALA A 133 25.97 11.27 -8.04
C ALA A 133 27.19 10.36 -8.19
N GLU A 134 27.04 9.10 -7.77
CA GLU A 134 28.01 8.03 -7.98
C GLU A 134 27.33 6.84 -8.69
N GLU A 135 28.01 6.26 -9.68
CA GLU A 135 27.63 5.00 -10.28
C GLU A 135 28.49 3.89 -9.64
N TRP A 136 27.84 2.92 -9.05
CA TRP A 136 28.46 1.70 -8.52
C TRP A 136 28.19 0.54 -9.46
N THR A 137 29.21 -0.23 -9.79
CA THR A 137 29.05 -1.53 -10.46
C THR A 137 29.19 -2.61 -9.41
N LEU A 138 28.17 -3.47 -9.30
CA LEU A 138 28.17 -4.60 -8.39
C LEU A 138 28.84 -5.83 -9.02
N ALA A 139 29.30 -6.78 -8.22
CA ALA A 139 29.98 -7.99 -8.68
C ALA A 139 29.08 -8.87 -9.58
N ASN A 140 27.76 -8.79 -9.44
CA ASN A 140 26.80 -9.45 -10.32
C ASN A 140 26.51 -8.68 -11.63
N GLY A 141 27.22 -7.57 -11.88
CA GLY A 141 27.06 -6.73 -13.08
C GLY A 141 25.97 -5.66 -12.99
N ALA A 142 25.17 -5.62 -11.94
CA ALA A 142 24.18 -4.58 -11.76
C ALA A 142 24.85 -3.22 -11.55
N LYS A 143 24.22 -2.16 -12.09
CA LYS A 143 24.65 -0.77 -11.93
C LYS A 143 23.67 -0.03 -11.07
N VAL A 144 24.17 0.67 -10.08
CA VAL A 144 23.39 1.51 -9.16
C VAL A 144 23.92 2.92 -9.27
N VAL A 145 23.04 3.87 -9.60
CA VAL A 145 23.35 5.30 -9.53
C VAL A 145 22.78 5.83 -8.22
N PHE A 146 23.66 6.22 -7.33
CA PHE A 146 23.32 6.75 -6.03
C PHE A 146 23.53 8.27 -6.00
N ARG A 147 22.51 8.98 -5.53
CA ARG A 147 22.57 10.42 -5.26
C ARG A 147 22.01 10.71 -3.88
N LYS A 148 22.79 11.39 -3.06
CA LYS A 148 22.29 11.96 -1.80
C LYS A 148 21.66 13.32 -2.11
N ALA A 149 20.44 13.53 -1.68
CA ALA A 149 19.72 14.81 -1.81
C ALA A 149 19.13 15.21 -0.44
N ASP A 150 18.82 16.47 -0.29
CA ASP A 150 18.24 17.05 0.92
C ASP A 150 16.84 17.62 0.70
N TYR A 151 16.18 17.17 -0.38
CA TYR A 151 14.80 17.60 -0.70
C TYR A 151 13.81 17.14 0.37
N GLU A 152 14.01 15.91 0.85
CA GLU A 152 13.28 15.29 1.94
C GLU A 152 14.27 14.72 2.95
N LYS A 153 13.94 14.79 4.25
CA LYS A 153 14.83 14.33 5.34
C LYS A 153 14.65 12.85 5.66
N ASP A 154 13.46 12.30 5.42
CA ASP A 154 13.04 10.98 5.84
C ASP A 154 12.55 10.11 4.66
N ALA A 155 13.11 10.31 3.47
CA ALA A 155 12.71 9.57 2.29
C ALA A 155 13.91 8.98 1.53
N VAL A 156 13.69 7.77 1.01
CA VAL A 156 14.56 7.10 0.02
C VAL A 156 13.68 6.70 -1.15
N SER A 157 14.05 7.13 -2.35
CA SER A 157 13.38 6.75 -3.59
C SER A 157 14.26 5.82 -4.41
N LEU A 158 13.67 4.75 -4.94
CA LEU A 158 14.31 3.80 -5.84
C LEU A 158 13.57 3.78 -7.17
N THR A 159 14.32 3.87 -8.27
CA THR A 159 13.78 3.68 -9.62
C THR A 159 14.74 2.83 -10.42
N SER A 160 14.21 1.82 -11.08
CA SER A 160 14.93 1.00 -12.05
C SER A 160 14.24 1.13 -13.40
N TYR A 161 15.01 1.08 -14.47
CA TYR A 161 14.53 1.20 -15.84
C TYR A 161 15.22 0.19 -16.72
N SER A 162 14.42 -0.56 -17.49
CA SER A 162 14.89 -1.46 -18.55
C SER A 162 14.15 -1.15 -19.85
N LYS A 163 14.83 -1.27 -20.98
CA LYS A 163 14.23 -1.12 -22.30
C LYS A 163 13.55 -2.43 -22.70
N GLY A 164 12.37 -2.31 -23.31
CA GLY A 164 11.61 -3.47 -23.78
C GLY A 164 10.12 -3.24 -23.62
N GLY A 165 9.59 -3.63 -22.48
CA GLY A 165 8.16 -3.52 -22.19
C GLY A 165 7.30 -4.40 -23.09
N THR A 166 6.07 -4.00 -23.33
CA THR A 166 5.12 -4.78 -24.14
C THR A 166 5.52 -4.85 -25.63
N SER A 167 6.45 -4.00 -26.11
CA SER A 167 6.98 -4.09 -27.48
C SER A 167 7.78 -5.36 -27.78
N LEU A 168 8.16 -6.11 -26.75
CA LEU A 168 8.87 -7.39 -26.90
C LEU A 168 7.94 -8.57 -27.17
N TYR A 169 6.62 -8.37 -27.14
CA TYR A 169 5.64 -9.43 -27.25
C TYR A 169 4.82 -9.29 -28.53
N ASP A 170 4.43 -10.44 -29.09
CA ASP A 170 3.52 -10.48 -30.23
C ASP A 170 2.12 -9.97 -29.86
N ILE A 171 1.36 -9.52 -30.86
CA ILE A 171 0.06 -8.89 -30.69
C ILE A 171 -0.92 -9.75 -29.87
N ASP A 172 -0.87 -11.06 -30.04
CA ASP A 172 -1.74 -12.01 -29.32
C ASP A 172 -1.43 -12.07 -27.81
N MET A 173 -0.21 -11.68 -27.40
CA MET A 173 0.24 -11.64 -26.01
C MET A 173 0.03 -10.28 -25.35
N LEU A 174 -0.26 -9.24 -26.10
CA LEU A 174 -0.40 -7.86 -25.57
C LEU A 174 -1.45 -7.75 -24.46
N PRO A 175 -2.65 -8.39 -24.53
CA PRO A 175 -3.61 -8.33 -23.43
C PRO A 175 -3.03 -8.87 -22.11
N SER A 176 -2.26 -9.96 -22.18
CA SER A 176 -1.58 -10.54 -21.01
C SER A 176 -0.44 -9.64 -20.52
N ALA A 177 0.40 -9.16 -21.41
CA ALA A 177 1.54 -8.30 -21.06
C ALA A 177 1.10 -6.99 -20.40
N ASN A 178 0.05 -6.34 -20.94
CA ASN A 178 -0.50 -5.10 -20.39
C ASN A 178 -1.12 -5.25 -19.00
N ASN A 179 -1.55 -6.45 -18.63
CA ASN A 179 -2.19 -6.72 -17.35
C ASN A 179 -1.26 -7.44 -16.35
N ALA A 180 -0.11 -7.95 -16.79
CA ALA A 180 0.76 -8.80 -15.99
C ALA A 180 1.15 -8.18 -14.64
N ALA A 181 1.60 -6.91 -14.63
CA ALA A 181 2.01 -6.23 -13.41
C ALA A 181 0.87 -6.07 -12.40
N ALA A 182 -0.35 -5.76 -12.87
CA ALA A 182 -1.54 -5.62 -12.02
C ALA A 182 -1.96 -6.97 -11.41
N PHE A 183 -1.95 -8.03 -12.20
CA PHE A 183 -2.31 -9.38 -11.74
C PHE A 183 -1.31 -9.91 -10.72
N VAL A 184 -0.01 -9.83 -11.03
CA VAL A 184 1.05 -10.26 -10.09
C VAL A 184 1.01 -9.43 -8.80
N GLY A 185 0.71 -8.13 -8.89
CA GLY A 185 0.51 -7.28 -7.72
C GLY A 185 -0.63 -7.72 -6.81
N ALA A 186 -1.69 -8.31 -7.39
CA ALA A 186 -2.86 -8.78 -6.63
C ALA A 186 -2.64 -10.13 -5.93
N TYR A 187 -1.64 -10.92 -6.35
CA TYR A 187 -1.40 -12.26 -5.79
C TYR A 187 -0.66 -12.28 -4.45
N GLY A 188 -0.14 -11.13 -4.02
CA GLY A 188 0.77 -11.07 -2.89
C GLY A 188 2.23 -11.20 -3.31
N LEU A 189 3.09 -11.72 -2.44
CA LEU A 189 4.52 -11.78 -2.69
C LEU A 189 5.20 -12.85 -1.83
N GLY A 190 6.12 -13.61 -2.40
CA GLY A 190 6.79 -14.69 -1.69
C GLY A 190 5.80 -15.71 -1.14
N ASP A 191 5.88 -15.98 0.14
CA ASP A 191 5.00 -16.92 0.83
C ASP A 191 3.68 -16.28 1.32
N PHE A 192 3.50 -14.97 1.09
CA PHE A 192 2.39 -14.20 1.66
C PHE A 192 1.38 -13.79 0.59
N ASP A 193 0.10 -14.10 0.80
CA ASP A 193 -0.99 -13.51 0.04
C ASP A 193 -1.07 -11.99 0.26
N ALA A 194 -1.85 -11.29 -0.57
CA ALA A 194 -1.92 -9.84 -0.53
C ALA A 194 -2.43 -9.28 0.81
N THR A 195 -3.28 -10.02 1.51
CA THR A 195 -3.83 -9.60 2.82
C THR A 195 -2.79 -9.76 3.91
N THR A 196 -2.14 -10.91 3.96
CA THR A 196 -1.05 -11.21 4.89
C THR A 196 0.13 -10.27 4.70
N LEU A 197 0.56 -10.05 3.45
CA LEU A 197 1.63 -9.11 3.13
C LEU A 197 1.31 -7.69 3.64
N ARG A 198 0.08 -7.23 3.44
CA ARG A 198 -0.36 -5.91 3.94
C ARG A 198 -0.30 -5.82 5.46
N LYS A 199 -0.66 -6.89 6.16
CA LYS A 199 -0.59 -6.95 7.63
C LYS A 199 0.86 -6.92 8.13
N ILE A 200 1.77 -7.68 7.51
CA ILE A 200 3.20 -7.67 7.84
C ILE A 200 3.81 -6.28 7.66
N LEU A 201 3.33 -5.52 6.68
CA LEU A 201 3.81 -4.17 6.40
C LEU A 201 3.13 -3.08 7.25
N ILE A 202 2.21 -3.43 8.16
CA ILE A 202 1.64 -2.44 9.08
C ILE A 202 2.76 -1.83 9.93
N GLY A 203 2.80 -0.50 9.99
CA GLY A 203 3.85 0.24 10.71
C GLY A 203 5.16 0.39 9.96
N LYS A 204 5.27 -0.12 8.73
CA LYS A 204 6.39 0.11 7.83
C LYS A 204 6.06 1.18 6.78
N MET A 205 7.00 2.04 6.53
CA MET A 205 6.95 3.01 5.42
C MET A 205 7.88 2.51 4.31
N ALA A 206 7.50 1.43 3.67
CA ALA A 206 8.23 0.82 2.56
C ALA A 206 7.26 0.33 1.49
N SER A 207 7.57 0.59 0.25
CA SER A 207 6.83 0.08 -0.91
C SER A 207 7.78 -0.26 -2.05
N CYS A 208 7.39 -1.25 -2.85
CA CYS A 208 8.07 -1.60 -4.08
C CYS A 208 7.04 -2.12 -5.10
N GLY A 209 7.01 -1.52 -6.27
CA GLY A 209 6.11 -1.87 -7.37
C GLY A 209 6.87 -2.10 -8.67
N VAL A 210 6.25 -2.87 -9.57
CA VAL A 210 6.75 -3.10 -10.92
C VAL A 210 5.72 -2.58 -11.93
N SER A 211 6.21 -2.07 -13.06
CA SER A 211 5.34 -1.66 -14.16
C SER A 211 5.94 -2.06 -15.51
N ILE A 212 5.07 -2.39 -16.46
CA ILE A 212 5.40 -2.71 -17.84
C ILE A 212 4.68 -1.70 -18.72
N ASN A 213 5.44 -0.92 -19.46
CA ASN A 213 4.94 0.09 -20.38
C ASN A 213 5.19 -0.36 -21.83
N GLY A 214 4.81 0.46 -22.82
CA GLY A 214 4.98 0.10 -24.24
C GLY A 214 6.43 -0.24 -24.62
N LEU A 215 7.41 0.54 -24.17
CA LEU A 215 8.81 0.45 -24.54
C LEU A 215 9.76 0.26 -23.35
N SER A 216 9.24 0.06 -22.15
CA SER A 216 10.06 -0.06 -20.94
C SER A 216 9.41 -0.88 -19.85
N GLU A 217 10.24 -1.43 -19.02
CA GLU A 217 9.89 -2.02 -17.74
C GLU A 217 10.54 -1.19 -16.64
N SER A 218 9.87 -1.03 -15.53
CA SER A 218 10.42 -0.26 -14.41
C SER A 218 10.02 -0.85 -13.07
N VAL A 219 10.89 -0.60 -12.10
CA VAL A 219 10.59 -0.81 -10.69
C VAL A 219 10.62 0.54 -10.02
N SER A 220 9.66 0.80 -9.17
CA SER A 220 9.65 1.97 -8.30
C SER A 220 9.53 1.52 -6.86
N GLY A 221 10.28 2.15 -5.97
CA GLY A 221 10.22 1.92 -4.54
C GLY A 221 10.34 3.22 -3.77
N SER A 222 9.75 3.25 -2.60
CA SER A 222 9.94 4.34 -1.65
C SER A 222 9.98 3.78 -0.23
N SER A 223 10.79 4.42 0.62
CA SER A 223 10.87 4.08 2.03
C SER A 223 11.40 5.26 2.85
N THR A 224 11.29 5.14 4.16
CA THR A 224 12.16 5.89 5.06
C THR A 224 13.55 5.24 5.10
N PRO A 225 14.60 5.94 5.57
CA PRO A 225 15.90 5.32 5.86
C PRO A 225 15.80 4.14 6.82
N GLN A 226 14.88 4.18 7.78
CA GLN A 226 14.63 3.11 8.74
C GLN A 226 14.08 1.85 8.09
N ASP A 227 13.19 1.99 7.10
CA ASP A 227 12.52 0.88 6.42
C ASP A 227 13.16 0.56 5.05
N PHE A 228 14.36 1.08 4.79
CA PHE A 228 15.06 0.88 3.52
C PHE A 228 15.33 -0.61 3.23
N GLU A 229 15.74 -1.37 4.23
CA GLU A 229 15.91 -2.81 4.11
C GLU A 229 14.60 -3.51 3.72
N THR A 230 13.48 -3.13 4.34
CA THR A 230 12.16 -3.68 3.99
C THR A 230 11.82 -3.42 2.52
N MET A 231 12.12 -2.22 1.99
CA MET A 231 11.93 -1.91 0.57
C MET A 231 12.79 -2.81 -0.33
N LEU A 232 14.05 -3.06 0.04
CA LEU A 232 14.94 -3.95 -0.72
C LEU A 232 14.51 -5.42 -0.63
N GLN A 233 13.99 -5.87 0.50
CA GLN A 233 13.40 -7.21 0.65
C GLN A 233 12.18 -7.38 -0.27
N LEU A 234 11.31 -6.39 -0.35
CA LEU A 234 10.19 -6.39 -1.31
C LEU A 234 10.67 -6.45 -2.75
N LEU A 235 11.72 -5.68 -3.10
CA LEU A 235 12.34 -5.70 -4.42
C LEU A 235 12.88 -7.11 -4.74
N TYR A 236 13.63 -7.71 -3.84
CA TYR A 236 14.20 -9.06 -4.01
C TYR A 236 13.09 -10.09 -4.26
N LEU A 237 12.06 -10.10 -3.43
CA LEU A 237 10.97 -11.04 -3.56
C LEU A 237 10.19 -10.88 -4.87
N ARG A 238 10.12 -9.66 -5.43
CA ARG A 238 9.47 -9.42 -6.73
C ARG A 238 10.15 -10.15 -7.88
N PHE A 239 11.47 -10.32 -7.81
CA PHE A 239 12.25 -11.01 -8.83
C PHE A 239 12.43 -12.50 -8.53
N GLU A 240 12.71 -12.85 -7.29
CA GLU A 240 13.12 -14.21 -6.93
C GLU A 240 11.95 -15.12 -6.51
N LYS A 241 10.88 -14.54 -5.94
CA LYS A 241 9.74 -15.31 -5.43
C LYS A 241 8.40 -14.69 -5.87
N PRO A 242 8.15 -14.52 -7.18
CA PRO A 242 6.83 -14.10 -7.64
C PRO A 242 5.79 -15.17 -7.27
N ARG A 243 4.64 -14.72 -6.76
CA ARG A 243 3.57 -15.61 -6.33
C ARG A 243 2.48 -15.71 -7.39
N PHE A 244 1.87 -16.89 -7.52
CA PHE A 244 0.60 -17.07 -8.18
C PHE A 244 -0.47 -17.46 -7.14
N ASP A 245 -1.60 -16.75 -7.15
CA ASP A 245 -2.75 -17.03 -6.30
C ASP A 245 -3.98 -17.27 -7.18
N LYS A 246 -4.52 -18.49 -7.15
CA LYS A 246 -5.62 -18.90 -8.01
C LYS A 246 -6.91 -18.13 -7.71
N GLU A 247 -7.25 -17.93 -6.43
CA GLU A 247 -8.48 -17.24 -6.05
C GLU A 247 -8.40 -15.75 -6.40
N ALA A 248 -7.26 -15.11 -6.13
CA ALA A 248 -7.03 -13.74 -6.56
C ALA A 248 -7.07 -13.60 -8.09
N HIS A 249 -6.52 -14.58 -8.84
CA HIS A 249 -6.59 -14.61 -10.30
C HIS A 249 -8.03 -14.67 -10.79
N GLU A 250 -8.83 -15.61 -10.29
CA GLU A 250 -10.23 -15.77 -10.66
C GLU A 250 -11.06 -14.52 -10.35
N ALA A 251 -10.82 -13.89 -9.20
CA ALA A 251 -11.46 -12.63 -8.82
C ALA A 251 -11.08 -11.47 -9.77
N MET A 252 -9.80 -11.35 -10.13
CA MET A 252 -9.33 -10.35 -11.10
C MET A 252 -9.93 -10.58 -12.48
N MET A 253 -9.94 -11.80 -12.96
CA MET A 253 -10.56 -12.17 -14.25
C MET A 253 -12.05 -11.87 -14.29
N SER A 254 -12.76 -12.14 -13.20
CA SER A 254 -14.20 -11.82 -13.08
C SER A 254 -14.45 -10.32 -13.19
N ARG A 255 -13.66 -9.51 -12.48
CA ARG A 255 -13.74 -8.04 -12.53
C ARG A 255 -13.40 -7.48 -13.92
N THR A 256 -12.36 -8.00 -14.54
CA THR A 256 -11.94 -7.59 -15.89
C THR A 256 -13.02 -7.90 -16.92
N ARG A 257 -13.60 -9.11 -16.87
CA ARG A 257 -14.73 -9.48 -17.77
C ARG A 257 -15.95 -8.57 -17.57
N ALA A 258 -16.30 -8.29 -16.32
CA ALA A 258 -17.41 -7.38 -16.02
C ALA A 258 -17.14 -5.96 -16.55
N SER A 259 -15.90 -5.46 -16.45
CA SER A 259 -15.50 -4.14 -16.98
C SER A 259 -15.53 -4.07 -18.52
N ILE A 260 -15.29 -5.17 -19.22
CA ILE A 260 -15.35 -5.21 -20.69
C ILE A 260 -16.81 -5.33 -21.18
N ALA A 261 -17.68 -5.95 -20.40
CA ALA A 261 -19.08 -6.20 -20.77
C ALA A 261 -19.98 -4.97 -20.57
N ASN A 262 -19.54 -3.98 -19.78
CA ASN A 262 -20.21 -2.69 -19.52
C ASN A 262 -19.57 -1.56 -20.34
#